data_06c9ae7b38cea1f999a3ee039dd6b1a5
#
_entry.id   06c9ae7b38cea1f999a3ee039dd6b1a5
#
_cell.length_a   1.000
_cell.length_b   1.000
_cell.length_c   1.000
_cell.angle_alpha   90.00
_cell.angle_beta   90.00
_cell.angle_gamma   90.00
#
_symmetry.space_group_name_H-M   'P 1'
#
loop_
_entity.id
_entity.type
_entity.pdbx_description
1 polymer ?
#
loop_
_entity_poly.entity_id
_entity_poly.type
_entity_poly.pdbx_seq_one_letter_code
_entity_poly.pdbx_strand_id
1 'polypeptide(L)'
;MIKISNLTKRFDKTVALDRLYLEIGDGITGLVGENGAGKSTLLRCIAGILNPEEGEIFIDGKPRGVLEAKQEIYFLSDYPYSPKAGTIDSIYGFYSCFYDFDLDRFHEILSHFSLPPKGKIVDFSKGMRRQLFIALALSSRTKYLLMDEAFDGLDPIALDEIKGEILKEKENGRSIFVSSHNISTLERLADRFVMLSKGRLAENAETQSLGRNFVKYQAYFETNPTEEQLRSLCNLVSYRKVGSVLNFVMEESAEDLEKIKAAFPPKFIEQVEIDADELVTLAMIKARKDLHQ
;
A
#
# COMPACT_ATOMS: atom_id res chain seq x y z
N MET A 1 -12.83 13.63 0.49
CA MET A 1 -11.89 13.24 1.57
C MET A 1 -12.55 12.23 2.50
N ILE A 2 -11.87 11.13 2.81
CA ILE A 2 -12.30 10.13 3.81
C ILE A 2 -11.59 10.46 5.12
N LYS A 3 -12.36 10.61 6.21
CA LYS A 3 -11.84 10.92 7.54
C LYS A 3 -12.19 9.81 8.52
N ILE A 4 -11.20 9.33 9.23
CA ILE A 4 -11.29 8.23 10.20
C ILE A 4 -10.85 8.76 11.55
N SER A 5 -11.66 8.56 12.60
CA SER A 5 -11.38 9.03 13.94
C SER A 5 -11.57 7.92 14.95
N ASN A 6 -10.52 7.62 15.71
CA ASN A 6 -10.50 6.64 16.82
C ASN A 6 -11.04 5.26 16.44
N LEU A 7 -10.72 4.77 15.22
CA LEU A 7 -11.28 3.53 14.69
C LEU A 7 -10.69 2.31 15.38
N THR A 8 -11.55 1.52 16.03
CA THR A 8 -11.18 0.26 16.67
C THR A 8 -12.02 -0.88 16.12
N LYS A 9 -11.36 -1.95 15.66
CA LYS A 9 -12.01 -3.19 15.20
C LYS A 9 -11.41 -4.41 15.88
N ARG A 10 -12.29 -5.25 16.43
CA ARG A 10 -11.93 -6.49 17.12
C ARG A 10 -12.58 -7.69 16.44
N PHE A 11 -11.89 -8.81 16.48
CA PHE A 11 -12.41 -10.13 16.16
C PHE A 11 -12.11 -11.03 17.35
N ASP A 12 -13.13 -11.39 18.09
CA ASP A 12 -13.04 -12.09 19.37
C ASP A 12 -12.02 -11.42 20.32
N LYS A 13 -10.89 -12.07 20.56
CA LYS A 13 -9.82 -11.58 21.44
C LYS A 13 -8.76 -10.75 20.71
N THR A 14 -8.80 -10.70 19.37
CA THR A 14 -7.77 -10.05 18.56
C THR A 14 -8.22 -8.64 18.19
N VAL A 15 -7.40 -7.65 18.53
CA VAL A 15 -7.57 -6.26 18.07
C VAL A 15 -6.93 -6.15 16.70
N ALA A 16 -7.77 -6.04 15.66
CA ALA A 16 -7.31 -5.92 14.27
C ALA A 16 -7.00 -4.47 13.87
N LEU A 17 -7.71 -3.49 14.46
CA LEU A 17 -7.43 -2.06 14.35
C LEU A 17 -7.55 -1.45 15.76
N ASP A 18 -6.58 -0.64 16.15
CA ASP A 18 -6.50 -0.05 17.49
C ASP A 18 -6.40 1.47 17.40
N ARG A 19 -7.53 2.15 17.63
CA ARG A 19 -7.67 3.62 17.72
C ARG A 19 -7.00 4.38 16.57
N LEU A 20 -7.30 3.98 15.33
CA LEU A 20 -6.73 4.61 14.13
C LEU A 20 -7.34 6.00 13.90
N TYR A 21 -6.46 6.94 13.56
CA TYR A 21 -6.79 8.26 13.03
C TYR A 21 -6.14 8.40 11.67
N LEU A 22 -6.93 8.66 10.63
CA LEU A 22 -6.42 8.75 9.26
C LEU A 22 -7.29 9.66 8.42
N GLU A 23 -6.66 10.49 7.59
CA GLU A 23 -7.32 11.26 6.55
C GLU A 23 -6.77 10.83 5.19
N ILE A 24 -7.68 10.45 4.29
CA ILE A 24 -7.36 10.06 2.91
C ILE A 24 -7.92 11.15 2.00
N GLY A 25 -7.02 11.90 1.39
CA GLY A 25 -7.34 12.96 0.44
C GLY A 25 -7.34 12.45 -1.00
N ASP A 26 -7.19 13.39 -1.93
CA ASP A 26 -7.11 13.11 -3.36
C ASP A 26 -5.78 12.43 -3.72
N GLY A 27 -5.77 11.79 -4.90
CA GLY A 27 -4.61 11.06 -5.41
C GLY A 27 -4.59 9.60 -5.03
N ILE A 28 -3.42 8.97 -5.16
CA ILE A 28 -3.22 7.54 -4.91
C ILE A 28 -2.53 7.36 -3.56
N THR A 29 -3.18 6.65 -2.66
CA THR A 29 -2.64 6.28 -1.35
C THR A 29 -2.33 4.79 -1.33
N GLY A 30 -1.08 4.43 -1.09
CA GLY A 30 -0.62 3.06 -0.87
C GLY A 30 -0.78 2.65 0.60
N LEU A 31 -1.56 1.61 0.87
CA LEU A 31 -1.69 1.01 2.20
C LEU A 31 -0.75 -0.17 2.32
N VAL A 32 0.29 -0.03 3.12
CA VAL A 32 1.34 -1.04 3.27
C VAL A 32 1.43 -1.57 4.70
N GLY A 33 1.93 -2.79 4.83
CA GLY A 33 2.07 -3.46 6.12
C GLY A 33 2.16 -4.96 5.95
N GLU A 34 2.66 -5.63 6.97
CA GLU A 34 2.76 -7.10 6.98
C GLU A 34 1.40 -7.78 6.86
N ASN A 35 1.42 -9.07 6.52
CA ASN A 35 0.22 -9.89 6.60
C ASN A 35 -0.31 -9.89 8.03
N GLY A 36 -1.62 -9.65 8.16
CA GLY A 36 -2.25 -9.48 9.47
C GLY A 36 -2.10 -8.09 10.12
N ALA A 37 -1.48 -7.11 9.45
CA ALA A 37 -1.36 -5.75 9.99
C ALA A 37 -2.69 -4.98 10.11
N GLY A 38 -3.77 -5.47 9.47
CA GLY A 38 -5.09 -4.84 9.52
C GLY A 38 -5.53 -4.16 8.22
N LYS A 39 -4.73 -4.23 7.12
CA LYS A 39 -5.01 -3.56 5.84
C LYS A 39 -6.42 -3.85 5.30
N SER A 40 -6.72 -5.12 5.04
CA SER A 40 -8.04 -5.54 4.53
C SER A 40 -9.17 -5.22 5.50
N THR A 41 -8.90 -5.25 6.81
CA THR A 41 -9.87 -4.87 7.83
C THR A 41 -10.20 -3.38 7.75
N LEU A 42 -9.19 -2.53 7.58
CA LEU A 42 -9.38 -1.09 7.39
C LEU A 42 -10.20 -0.78 6.14
N LEU A 43 -9.82 -1.34 4.99
CA LEU A 43 -10.56 -1.15 3.74
C LEU A 43 -12.03 -1.61 3.85
N ARG A 44 -12.28 -2.76 4.47
CA ARG A 44 -13.65 -3.26 4.72
C ARG A 44 -14.44 -2.40 5.70
N CYS A 45 -13.79 -1.79 6.69
CA CYS A 45 -14.42 -0.81 7.58
C CYS A 45 -14.80 0.45 6.80
N ILE A 46 -13.92 0.98 5.95
CA ILE A 46 -14.21 2.15 5.11
C ILE A 46 -15.37 1.85 4.15
N ALA A 47 -15.33 0.70 3.47
CA ALA A 47 -16.37 0.26 2.54
C ALA A 47 -17.73 -0.06 3.21
N GLY A 48 -17.80 -0.06 4.54
CA GLY A 48 -19.04 -0.35 5.27
C GLY A 48 -19.41 -1.83 5.34
N ILE A 49 -18.48 -2.74 4.99
CA ILE A 49 -18.66 -4.19 5.08
C ILE A 49 -18.50 -4.66 6.53
N LEU A 50 -17.56 -4.08 7.25
CA LEU A 50 -17.34 -4.33 8.67
C LEU A 50 -17.74 -3.11 9.48
N ASN A 51 -18.43 -3.33 10.60
CA ASN A 51 -18.70 -2.29 11.57
C ASN A 51 -17.57 -2.27 12.62
N PRO A 52 -16.96 -1.11 12.90
CA PRO A 52 -16.05 -0.97 14.02
C PRO A 52 -16.83 -1.04 15.34
N GLU A 53 -16.14 -1.38 16.42
CA GLU A 53 -16.70 -1.31 17.78
C GLU A 53 -16.63 0.11 18.33
N GLU A 54 -15.61 0.89 17.91
CA GLU A 54 -15.41 2.27 18.35
C GLU A 54 -14.94 3.12 17.16
N GLY A 55 -15.22 4.42 17.23
CA GLY A 55 -14.79 5.40 16.24
C GLY A 55 -15.77 5.60 15.10
N GLU A 56 -15.45 6.56 14.26
CA GLU A 56 -16.31 7.03 13.18
C GLU A 56 -15.55 7.17 11.87
N ILE A 57 -16.26 6.96 10.76
CA ILE A 57 -15.75 7.17 9.40
C ILE A 57 -16.71 8.11 8.67
N PHE A 58 -16.17 9.17 8.13
CA PHE A 58 -16.88 10.13 7.28
C PHE A 58 -16.31 10.11 5.85
N ILE A 59 -17.19 10.22 4.87
CA ILE A 59 -16.88 10.29 3.45
C ILE A 59 -17.49 11.57 2.93
N ASP A 60 -16.64 12.52 2.53
CA ASP A 60 -17.04 13.89 2.16
C ASP A 60 -17.96 14.55 3.19
N GLY A 61 -17.64 14.37 4.48
CA GLY A 61 -18.40 14.93 5.60
C GLY A 61 -19.66 14.17 5.96
N LYS A 62 -20.05 13.12 5.22
CA LYS A 62 -21.21 12.27 5.50
C LYS A 62 -20.79 11.01 6.26
N PRO A 63 -21.54 10.56 7.27
CA PRO A 63 -21.27 9.28 7.92
C PRO A 63 -21.28 8.13 6.90
N ARG A 64 -20.29 7.22 6.94
CA ARG A 64 -20.16 6.10 5.98
C ARG A 64 -21.39 5.20 5.88
N GLY A 65 -22.24 5.20 6.90
CA GLY A 65 -23.44 4.36 6.94
C GLY A 65 -24.59 4.81 6.03
N VAL A 66 -24.59 6.07 5.60
CA VAL A 66 -25.65 6.61 4.73
C VAL A 66 -25.44 6.17 3.27
N LEU A 67 -26.53 6.08 2.51
CA LEU A 67 -26.50 5.55 1.15
C LEU A 67 -25.60 6.39 0.23
N GLU A 68 -25.69 7.70 0.32
CA GLU A 68 -24.94 8.65 -0.50
C GLU A 68 -23.42 8.51 -0.29
N ALA A 69 -22.99 8.19 0.92
CA ALA A 69 -21.57 7.94 1.21
C ALA A 69 -21.11 6.60 0.63
N LYS A 70 -21.96 5.57 0.69
CA LYS A 70 -21.65 4.25 0.13
C LYS A 70 -21.56 4.26 -1.38
N GLN A 71 -22.41 5.05 -2.06
CA GLN A 71 -22.42 5.17 -3.51
C GLN A 71 -21.15 5.85 -4.06
N GLU A 72 -20.41 6.57 -3.24
CA GLU A 72 -19.14 7.19 -3.63
C GLU A 72 -17.95 6.22 -3.61
N ILE A 73 -18.13 4.99 -3.12
CA ILE A 73 -17.03 4.02 -2.93
C ILE A 73 -17.26 2.78 -3.78
N TYR A 74 -16.26 2.43 -4.59
CA TYR A 74 -16.11 1.07 -5.11
C TYR A 74 -15.04 0.33 -4.30
N PHE A 75 -15.39 -0.87 -3.81
CA PHE A 75 -14.45 -1.73 -3.09
C PHE A 75 -14.14 -3.00 -3.89
N LEU A 76 -12.92 -3.09 -4.37
CA LEU A 76 -12.36 -4.30 -4.97
C LEU A 76 -11.68 -5.12 -3.87
N SER A 77 -12.31 -6.21 -3.46
CA SER A 77 -11.73 -7.14 -2.49
C SER A 77 -10.64 -8.01 -3.13
N ASP A 78 -9.78 -8.61 -2.28
CA ASP A 78 -8.80 -9.60 -2.72
C ASP A 78 -9.47 -10.80 -3.43
N TYR A 79 -10.64 -11.24 -2.96
CA TYR A 79 -11.45 -12.30 -3.57
C TYR A 79 -12.84 -11.78 -3.95
N PRO A 80 -12.98 -11.09 -5.12
CA PRO A 80 -14.28 -10.60 -5.55
C PRO A 80 -15.21 -11.75 -5.93
N TYR A 81 -16.51 -11.57 -5.68
CA TYR A 81 -17.51 -12.57 -6.02
C TYR A 81 -17.57 -12.80 -7.52
N SER A 82 -17.53 -14.06 -7.93
CA SER A 82 -17.65 -14.49 -9.31
C SER A 82 -18.50 -15.75 -9.40
N PRO A 83 -19.62 -15.75 -10.15
CA PRO A 83 -20.37 -16.95 -10.45
C PRO A 83 -19.50 -17.98 -11.17
N LYS A 84 -19.57 -19.25 -10.77
CA LYS A 84 -18.74 -20.34 -11.37
C LYS A 84 -18.90 -20.49 -12.89
N ALA A 85 -20.09 -20.25 -13.43
CA ALA A 85 -20.43 -20.36 -14.85
C ALA A 85 -20.57 -18.98 -15.53
N GLY A 86 -20.00 -17.92 -14.95
CA GLY A 86 -20.16 -16.56 -15.45
C GLY A 86 -19.37 -16.28 -16.73
N THR A 87 -19.89 -15.35 -17.52
CA THR A 87 -19.18 -14.67 -18.60
C THR A 87 -18.86 -13.23 -18.15
N ILE A 88 -18.03 -12.52 -18.91
CA ILE A 88 -17.76 -11.08 -18.67
C ILE A 88 -19.07 -10.30 -18.55
N ASP A 89 -20.01 -10.50 -19.49
CA ASP A 89 -21.31 -9.81 -19.48
C ASP A 89 -22.14 -10.13 -18.23
N SER A 90 -22.12 -11.39 -17.77
CA SER A 90 -22.85 -11.78 -16.56
C SER A 90 -22.25 -11.18 -15.29
N ILE A 91 -20.92 -11.02 -15.22
CA ILE A 91 -20.24 -10.33 -14.14
C ILE A 91 -20.56 -8.84 -14.17
N TYR A 92 -20.44 -8.20 -15.34
CA TYR A 92 -20.82 -6.80 -15.51
C TYR A 92 -22.27 -6.56 -15.08
N GLY A 93 -23.22 -7.36 -15.60
CA GLY A 93 -24.63 -7.25 -15.25
C GLY A 93 -24.90 -7.46 -13.76
N PHE A 94 -24.21 -8.39 -13.09
CA PHE A 94 -24.34 -8.58 -11.65
C PHE A 94 -23.87 -7.35 -10.86
N TYR A 95 -22.69 -6.81 -11.19
CA TYR A 95 -22.15 -5.65 -10.48
C TYR A 95 -22.93 -4.35 -10.80
N SER A 96 -23.50 -4.24 -12.01
CA SER A 96 -24.36 -3.10 -12.40
C SER A 96 -25.66 -3.00 -11.60
N CYS A 97 -26.03 -4.04 -10.85
CA CYS A 97 -27.15 -3.94 -9.90
C CYS A 97 -26.79 -3.08 -8.66
N PHE A 98 -25.52 -2.84 -8.40
CA PHE A 98 -25.03 -2.14 -7.20
C PHE A 98 -24.29 -0.84 -7.50
N TYR A 99 -23.70 -0.73 -8.69
CA TYR A 99 -22.84 0.38 -9.08
C TYR A 99 -23.22 0.90 -10.46
N ASP A 100 -23.03 2.18 -10.68
CA ASP A 100 -23.07 2.78 -12.01
C ASP A 100 -21.68 2.64 -12.68
N PHE A 101 -21.67 2.14 -13.91
CA PHE A 101 -20.48 1.90 -14.70
C PHE A 101 -20.52 2.64 -16.03
N ASP A 102 -19.35 3.06 -16.48
CA ASP A 102 -19.14 3.48 -17.86
C ASP A 102 -18.85 2.25 -18.72
N LEU A 103 -19.85 1.84 -19.53
CA LEU A 103 -19.75 0.64 -20.36
C LEU A 103 -18.68 0.77 -21.45
N ASP A 104 -18.56 1.95 -22.07
CA ASP A 104 -17.58 2.18 -23.13
C ASP A 104 -16.16 2.11 -22.53
N ARG A 105 -15.97 2.73 -21.37
CA ARG A 105 -14.73 2.65 -20.63
C ARG A 105 -14.38 1.23 -20.21
N PHE A 106 -15.38 0.46 -19.76
CA PHE A 106 -15.17 -0.96 -19.44
C PHE A 106 -14.67 -1.76 -20.63
N HIS A 107 -15.30 -1.62 -21.80
CA HIS A 107 -14.89 -2.31 -23.02
C HIS A 107 -13.49 -1.84 -23.53
N GLU A 108 -13.18 -0.57 -23.40
CA GLU A 108 -11.85 -0.03 -23.70
C GLU A 108 -10.77 -0.70 -22.86
N ILE A 109 -10.97 -0.78 -21.53
CA ILE A 109 -10.01 -1.40 -20.60
C ILE A 109 -9.87 -2.90 -20.86
N LEU A 110 -10.98 -3.62 -21.12
CA LEU A 110 -10.93 -5.04 -21.49
C LEU A 110 -10.11 -5.28 -22.75
N SER A 111 -10.27 -4.42 -23.76
CA SER A 111 -9.48 -4.48 -24.99
C SER A 111 -8.00 -4.21 -24.73
N HIS A 112 -7.70 -3.22 -23.88
CA HIS A 112 -6.33 -2.89 -23.49
C HIS A 112 -5.64 -4.06 -22.77
N PHE A 113 -6.36 -4.73 -21.87
CA PHE A 113 -5.87 -5.94 -21.19
C PHE A 113 -5.92 -7.21 -22.05
N SER A 114 -6.29 -7.09 -23.34
CA SER A 114 -6.43 -8.23 -24.26
C SER A 114 -7.32 -9.36 -23.74
N LEU A 115 -8.32 -9.03 -22.92
CA LEU A 115 -9.27 -10.01 -22.39
C LEU A 115 -10.31 -10.39 -23.46
N PRO A 116 -10.62 -11.70 -23.64
CA PRO A 116 -11.56 -12.14 -24.65
C PRO A 116 -12.99 -11.67 -24.32
N PRO A 117 -13.65 -10.84 -25.15
CA PRO A 117 -14.92 -10.19 -24.81
C PRO A 117 -16.06 -11.18 -24.46
N LYS A 118 -16.04 -12.39 -25.02
CA LYS A 118 -17.03 -13.46 -24.78
C LYS A 118 -16.45 -14.61 -23.95
N GLY A 119 -15.38 -14.35 -23.21
CA GLY A 119 -14.70 -15.37 -22.41
C GLY A 119 -15.56 -15.86 -21.24
N LYS A 120 -15.49 -17.15 -20.95
CA LYS A 120 -16.05 -17.71 -19.73
C LYS A 120 -15.04 -17.53 -18.59
N ILE A 121 -15.48 -17.07 -17.44
CA ILE A 121 -14.60 -16.81 -16.30
C ILE A 121 -13.87 -18.06 -15.80
N VAL A 122 -14.46 -19.24 -16.00
CA VAL A 122 -13.85 -20.52 -15.63
C VAL A 122 -12.55 -20.78 -16.41
N ASP A 123 -12.44 -20.26 -17.61
CA ASP A 123 -11.28 -20.44 -18.50
C ASP A 123 -10.18 -19.39 -18.24
N PHE A 124 -10.45 -18.39 -17.38
CA PHE A 124 -9.49 -17.33 -17.09
C PHE A 124 -8.44 -17.79 -16.08
N SER A 125 -7.20 -17.42 -16.33
CA SER A 125 -6.14 -17.49 -15.33
C SER A 125 -6.45 -16.60 -14.10
N LYS A 126 -5.70 -16.77 -13.01
CA LYS A 126 -5.81 -15.89 -11.84
C LYS A 126 -5.59 -14.41 -12.25
N GLY A 127 -4.57 -14.14 -13.06
CA GLY A 127 -4.26 -12.81 -13.57
C GLY A 127 -5.38 -12.23 -14.44
N MET A 128 -5.90 -12.98 -15.40
CA MET A 128 -7.03 -12.53 -16.25
C MET A 128 -8.28 -12.21 -15.43
N ARG A 129 -8.59 -13.01 -14.40
CA ARG A 129 -9.71 -12.69 -13.49
C ARG A 129 -9.45 -11.40 -12.75
N ARG A 130 -8.22 -11.20 -12.27
CA ARG A 130 -7.85 -9.97 -11.57
C ARG A 130 -7.98 -8.76 -12.49
N GLN A 131 -7.47 -8.82 -13.71
CA GLN A 131 -7.64 -7.78 -14.72
C GLN A 131 -9.11 -7.45 -14.99
N LEU A 132 -10.00 -8.45 -15.11
CA LEU A 132 -11.43 -8.22 -15.28
C LEU A 132 -12.04 -7.41 -14.14
N PHE A 133 -11.74 -7.78 -12.88
CA PHE A 133 -12.30 -7.08 -11.73
C PHE A 133 -11.70 -5.68 -11.54
N ILE A 134 -10.44 -5.48 -11.95
CA ILE A 134 -9.83 -4.16 -12.01
C ILE A 134 -10.51 -3.32 -13.10
N ALA A 135 -10.80 -3.90 -14.27
CA ALA A 135 -11.53 -3.18 -15.32
C ALA A 135 -12.91 -2.71 -14.84
N LEU A 136 -13.64 -3.54 -14.08
CA LEU A 136 -14.89 -3.12 -13.42
C LEU A 136 -14.64 -1.97 -12.44
N ALA A 137 -13.65 -2.09 -11.57
CA ALA A 137 -13.34 -1.05 -10.59
C ALA A 137 -13.03 0.29 -11.26
N LEU A 138 -12.20 0.29 -12.31
CA LEU A 138 -11.79 1.47 -13.04
C LEU A 138 -12.93 2.09 -13.87
N SER A 139 -13.87 1.27 -14.38
CA SER A 139 -15.03 1.75 -15.12
C SER A 139 -16.20 2.21 -14.22
N SER A 140 -16.15 1.98 -12.90
CA SER A 140 -17.16 2.48 -11.98
C SER A 140 -17.13 4.00 -11.90
N ARG A 141 -18.31 4.64 -11.77
CA ARG A 141 -18.43 6.10 -11.67
C ARG A 141 -18.32 6.60 -10.23
N THR A 142 -17.64 5.85 -9.37
CA THR A 142 -17.45 6.21 -7.97
C THR A 142 -16.25 7.15 -7.81
N LYS A 143 -16.29 8.01 -6.81
CA LYS A 143 -15.21 8.94 -6.49
C LYS A 143 -14.01 8.25 -5.84
N TYR A 144 -14.27 7.23 -5.02
CA TYR A 144 -13.25 6.52 -4.26
C TYR A 144 -13.13 5.08 -4.73
N LEU A 145 -11.90 4.67 -5.08
CA LEU A 145 -11.56 3.28 -5.33
C LEU A 145 -10.77 2.73 -4.15
N LEU A 146 -11.31 1.73 -3.48
CA LEU A 146 -10.60 0.95 -2.46
C LEU A 146 -10.24 -0.40 -3.06
N MET A 147 -8.94 -0.72 -3.13
CA MET A 147 -8.44 -1.91 -3.82
C MET A 147 -7.59 -2.75 -2.85
N ASP A 148 -8.09 -3.94 -2.49
CA ASP A 148 -7.41 -4.82 -1.54
C ASP A 148 -6.55 -5.84 -2.28
N GLU A 149 -5.23 -5.80 -2.05
CA GLU A 149 -4.19 -6.64 -2.67
C GLU A 149 -4.37 -6.73 -4.21
N ALA A 150 -4.65 -5.57 -4.86
CA ALA A 150 -5.11 -5.51 -6.24
C ALA A 150 -4.13 -6.09 -7.27
N PHE A 151 -2.85 -6.11 -6.95
CA PHE A 151 -1.80 -6.51 -7.88
C PHE A 151 -1.33 -7.95 -7.71
N ASP A 152 -1.94 -8.71 -6.77
CA ASP A 152 -1.53 -10.08 -6.51
C ASP A 152 -1.86 -11.02 -7.68
N GLY A 153 -0.85 -11.77 -8.12
CA GLY A 153 -0.97 -12.76 -9.19
C GLY A 153 -0.98 -12.20 -10.61
N LEU A 154 -0.61 -10.93 -10.80
CA LEU A 154 -0.37 -10.32 -12.10
C LEU A 154 1.07 -10.56 -12.54
N ASP A 155 1.27 -10.75 -13.84
CA ASP A 155 2.59 -10.69 -14.44
C ASP A 155 3.07 -9.23 -14.61
N PRO A 156 4.36 -8.98 -14.86
CA PRO A 156 4.91 -7.63 -14.95
C PRO A 156 4.28 -6.76 -16.05
N ILE A 157 3.86 -7.35 -17.17
CA ILE A 157 3.25 -6.62 -18.29
C ILE A 157 1.85 -6.15 -17.89
N ALA A 158 1.02 -7.07 -17.40
CA ALA A 158 -0.32 -6.76 -16.92
C ALA A 158 -0.30 -5.73 -15.77
N LEU A 159 0.70 -5.81 -14.89
CA LEU A 159 0.88 -4.85 -13.81
C LEU A 159 1.17 -3.44 -14.35
N ASP A 160 2.02 -3.30 -15.36
CA ASP A 160 2.36 -2.00 -15.94
C ASP A 160 1.16 -1.37 -16.68
N GLU A 161 0.42 -2.17 -17.44
CA GLU A 161 -0.83 -1.75 -18.10
C GLU A 161 -1.85 -1.24 -17.07
N ILE A 162 -2.06 -1.99 -15.98
CA ILE A 162 -3.00 -1.61 -14.90
C ILE A 162 -2.55 -0.33 -14.20
N LYS A 163 -1.27 -0.16 -13.94
CA LYS A 163 -0.73 1.08 -13.36
C LYS A 163 -1.00 2.28 -14.26
N GLY A 164 -0.83 2.12 -15.57
CA GLY A 164 -1.18 3.15 -16.55
C GLY A 164 -2.66 3.55 -16.48
N GLU A 165 -3.56 2.57 -16.38
CA GLU A 165 -5.00 2.85 -16.26
C GLU A 165 -5.36 3.53 -14.92
N ILE A 166 -4.73 3.13 -13.82
CA ILE A 166 -4.93 3.75 -12.49
C ILE A 166 -4.46 5.22 -12.49
N LEU A 167 -3.34 5.52 -13.16
CA LEU A 167 -2.85 6.90 -13.29
C LEU A 167 -3.83 7.79 -14.07
N LYS A 168 -4.46 7.28 -15.13
CA LYS A 168 -5.52 8.00 -15.86
C LYS A 168 -6.71 8.31 -14.94
N GLU A 169 -7.13 7.37 -14.11
CA GLU A 169 -8.24 7.60 -13.17
C GLU A 169 -7.88 8.64 -12.10
N LYS A 170 -6.64 8.69 -11.65
CA LYS A 170 -6.14 9.76 -10.79
C LYS A 170 -6.19 11.12 -11.48
N GLU A 171 -5.74 11.20 -12.74
CA GLU A 171 -5.81 12.43 -13.55
C GLU A 171 -7.25 12.91 -13.75
N ASN A 172 -8.22 11.99 -13.80
CA ASN A 172 -9.64 12.27 -13.82
C ASN A 172 -10.22 12.71 -12.44
N GLY A 173 -9.36 12.87 -11.42
CA GLY A 173 -9.74 13.37 -10.10
C GLY A 173 -10.28 12.29 -9.13
N ARG A 174 -10.10 11.01 -9.42
CA ARG A 174 -10.50 9.92 -8.51
C ARG A 174 -9.46 9.74 -7.41
N SER A 175 -9.95 9.45 -6.21
CA SER A 175 -9.10 9.10 -5.07
C SER A 175 -8.98 7.58 -4.97
N ILE A 176 -7.76 7.05 -4.95
CA ILE A 176 -7.51 5.61 -5.02
C ILE A 176 -6.72 5.17 -3.80
N PHE A 177 -7.21 4.16 -3.09
CA PHE A 177 -6.57 3.58 -1.92
C PHE A 177 -6.27 2.11 -2.18
N VAL A 178 -4.99 1.78 -2.38
CA VAL A 178 -4.55 0.44 -2.79
C VAL A 178 -3.74 -0.19 -1.68
N SER A 179 -4.15 -1.38 -1.22
CA SER A 179 -3.31 -2.18 -0.33
C SER A 179 -2.39 -3.11 -1.12
N SER A 180 -1.17 -3.26 -0.62
CA SER A 180 -0.22 -4.26 -1.08
C SER A 180 0.72 -4.67 0.05
N HIS A 181 1.17 -5.91 0.01
CA HIS A 181 2.29 -6.37 0.84
C HIS A 181 3.63 -6.18 0.13
N ASN A 182 3.63 -5.91 -1.16
CA ASN A 182 4.80 -5.61 -1.98
C ASN A 182 4.80 -4.12 -2.33
N ILE A 183 5.75 -3.40 -1.78
CA ILE A 183 5.85 -1.95 -1.86
C ILE A 183 6.38 -1.49 -3.20
N SER A 184 7.33 -2.22 -3.80
CA SER A 184 7.89 -1.89 -5.11
C SER A 184 6.81 -1.79 -6.19
N THR A 185 5.68 -2.51 -6.02
CA THR A 185 4.53 -2.38 -6.91
C THR A 185 3.82 -1.04 -6.80
N LEU A 186 3.88 -0.38 -5.62
CA LEU A 186 3.21 0.90 -5.34
C LEU A 186 4.13 2.11 -5.46
N GLU A 187 5.45 1.93 -5.44
CA GLU A 187 6.45 2.99 -5.34
C GLU A 187 6.28 4.10 -6.38
N ARG A 188 6.08 3.72 -7.64
CA ARG A 188 5.92 4.67 -8.76
C ARG A 188 4.46 5.08 -9.00
N LEU A 189 3.54 4.53 -8.21
CA LEU A 189 2.11 4.75 -8.37
C LEU A 189 1.55 5.65 -7.28
N ALA A 190 1.94 5.42 -6.02
CA ALA A 190 1.37 6.10 -4.88
C ALA A 190 1.99 7.49 -4.64
N ASP A 191 1.13 8.48 -4.37
CA ASP A 191 1.55 9.82 -3.94
C ASP A 191 1.94 9.84 -2.47
N ARG A 192 1.32 8.96 -1.68
CA ARG A 192 1.59 8.82 -0.24
C ARG A 192 1.44 7.37 0.21
N PHE A 193 2.06 7.05 1.31
CA PHE A 193 1.93 5.76 1.98
C PHE A 193 1.31 5.88 3.36
N VAL A 194 0.41 4.96 3.65
CA VAL A 194 -0.13 4.69 4.99
C VAL A 194 0.42 3.36 5.44
N MET A 195 1.20 3.36 6.50
CA MET A 195 1.83 2.16 7.03
C MET A 195 1.09 1.67 8.27
N LEU A 196 0.63 0.41 8.20
CA LEU A 196 0.02 -0.28 9.33
C LEU A 196 0.96 -1.32 9.91
N SER A 197 1.04 -1.36 11.23
CA SER A 197 1.70 -2.41 12.00
C SER A 197 0.84 -2.81 13.18
N LYS A 198 0.50 -4.10 13.29
CA LYS A 198 -0.31 -4.66 14.40
C LYS A 198 -1.59 -3.85 14.71
N GLY A 199 -2.30 -3.43 13.66
CA GLY A 199 -3.54 -2.68 13.77
C GLY A 199 -3.40 -1.20 14.12
N ARG A 200 -2.18 -0.66 14.17
CA ARG A 200 -1.90 0.76 14.44
C ARG A 200 -1.27 1.43 13.24
N LEU A 201 -1.50 2.73 13.15
CA LEU A 201 -0.80 3.56 12.18
C LEU A 201 0.66 3.68 12.61
N ALA A 202 1.57 3.18 11.78
CA ALA A 202 3.00 3.30 12.00
C ALA A 202 3.54 4.60 11.38
N GLU A 203 3.10 4.92 10.17
CA GLU A 203 3.46 6.16 9.48
C GLU A 203 2.37 6.54 8.46
N ASN A 204 2.21 7.84 8.24
CA ASN A 204 1.38 8.41 7.18
C ASN A 204 2.19 9.55 6.54
N ALA A 205 2.84 9.26 5.43
CA ALA A 205 3.78 10.17 4.82
C ALA A 205 3.61 10.23 3.31
N GLU A 206 3.93 11.37 2.71
CA GLU A 206 4.07 11.48 1.26
C GLU A 206 5.25 10.66 0.78
N THR A 207 5.14 10.05 -0.40
CA THR A 207 6.18 9.20 -0.99
C THR A 207 7.54 9.90 -1.03
N GLN A 208 7.54 11.20 -1.37
CA GLN A 208 8.75 12.01 -1.44
C GLN A 208 9.40 12.29 -0.07
N SER A 209 8.67 12.12 1.04
CA SER A 209 9.19 12.31 2.41
C SER A 209 9.62 11.00 3.05
N LEU A 210 9.23 9.86 2.49
CA LEU A 210 9.72 8.55 2.94
C LEU A 210 11.23 8.49 2.74
N GLY A 211 11.96 8.27 3.83
CA GLY A 211 13.40 8.11 3.79
C GLY A 211 14.23 9.38 3.72
N ARG A 212 13.64 10.58 3.74
CA ARG A 212 14.43 11.84 3.81
C ARG A 212 15.37 11.90 5.00
N ASN A 213 15.14 11.08 6.01
CA ASN A 213 15.95 11.03 7.23
C ASN A 213 16.86 9.80 7.26
N PHE A 214 16.92 8.97 6.21
CA PHE A 214 17.75 7.77 6.19
C PHE A 214 18.83 7.89 5.15
N VAL A 215 20.05 7.51 5.56
CA VAL A 215 21.20 7.42 4.67
C VAL A 215 21.80 6.03 4.79
N LYS A 216 22.02 5.39 3.64
CA LYS A 216 22.66 4.08 3.56
C LYS A 216 24.11 4.24 3.14
N TYR A 217 24.96 3.55 3.87
CA TYR A 217 26.38 3.47 3.56
C TYR A 217 26.79 2.04 3.28
N GLN A 218 27.65 1.90 2.27
CA GLN A 218 28.41 0.71 2.01
C GLN A 218 29.87 0.99 2.35
N ALA A 219 30.45 0.21 3.27
CA ALA A 219 31.79 0.48 3.78
C ALA A 219 32.64 -0.79 3.90
N TYR A 220 33.94 -0.62 3.74
CA TYR A 220 34.94 -1.63 4.06
C TYR A 220 35.89 -1.08 5.14
N PHE A 221 35.89 -1.76 6.27
CA PHE A 221 36.79 -1.46 7.39
C PHE A 221 37.85 -2.58 7.53
N GLU A 222 39.06 -2.27 8.02
CA GLU A 222 40.01 -3.33 8.37
C GLU A 222 39.47 -4.22 9.49
N THR A 223 38.86 -3.58 10.48
CA THR A 223 38.09 -4.25 11.54
C THR A 223 36.68 -3.70 11.50
N ASN A 224 35.73 -4.51 11.05
CA ASN A 224 34.35 -4.08 10.97
C ASN A 224 33.82 -3.79 12.39
N PRO A 225 33.19 -2.62 12.60
CA PRO A 225 32.49 -2.34 13.84
C PRO A 225 31.34 -3.34 14.04
N THR A 226 31.03 -3.68 15.29
CA THR A 226 29.84 -4.44 15.61
C THR A 226 28.59 -3.57 15.54
N GLU A 227 27.42 -4.21 15.48
CA GLU A 227 26.15 -3.47 15.49
C GLU A 227 26.02 -2.60 16.76
N GLU A 228 26.41 -3.11 17.93
CA GLU A 228 26.37 -2.38 19.20
C GLU A 228 27.30 -1.15 19.19
N GLN A 229 28.48 -1.29 18.62
CA GLN A 229 29.43 -0.19 18.50
C GLN A 229 28.88 0.93 17.59
N LEU A 230 28.26 0.57 16.45
CA LEU A 230 27.62 1.59 15.60
C LEU A 230 26.42 2.22 16.27
N ARG A 231 25.61 1.46 17.00
CA ARG A 231 24.45 1.99 17.79
C ARG A 231 24.87 2.97 18.86
N SER A 232 26.08 2.87 19.39
CA SER A 232 26.61 3.83 20.36
C SER A 232 27.08 5.16 19.75
N LEU A 233 27.27 5.20 18.42
CA LEU A 233 27.79 6.36 17.69
C LEU A 233 26.75 7.07 16.85
N CYS A 234 25.66 6.37 16.44
CA CYS A 234 24.63 6.91 15.57
C CYS A 234 23.25 6.26 15.83
N ASN A 235 22.20 6.91 15.35
CA ASN A 235 20.87 6.31 15.29
C ASN A 235 20.81 5.25 14.18
N LEU A 236 21.36 4.06 14.48
CA LEU A 236 21.42 2.95 13.55
C LEU A 236 20.05 2.31 13.35
N VAL A 237 19.61 2.25 12.09
CA VAL A 237 18.33 1.65 11.70
C VAL A 237 18.53 0.22 11.25
N SER A 238 19.51 -0.03 10.36
CA SER A 238 19.80 -1.35 9.82
C SER A 238 21.31 -1.60 9.79
N TYR A 239 21.69 -2.88 10.00
CA TYR A 239 23.08 -3.35 9.95
C TYR A 239 23.13 -4.69 9.22
N ARG A 240 23.90 -4.77 8.15
CA ARG A 240 24.06 -6.02 7.38
C ARG A 240 25.49 -6.16 6.89
N LYS A 241 26.16 -7.23 7.30
CA LYS A 241 27.48 -7.61 6.80
C LYS A 241 27.36 -8.67 5.70
N VAL A 242 28.00 -8.40 4.56
CA VAL A 242 28.07 -9.32 3.42
C VAL A 242 29.56 -9.50 3.05
N GLY A 243 30.13 -10.63 3.42
CA GLY A 243 31.56 -10.85 3.26
C GLY A 243 32.38 -9.84 4.07
N SER A 244 33.23 -9.08 3.37
CA SER A 244 34.04 -8.03 3.97
C SER A 244 33.36 -6.66 4.02
N VAL A 245 32.27 -6.52 3.31
CA VAL A 245 31.54 -5.24 3.15
C VAL A 245 30.45 -5.14 4.20
N LEU A 246 30.39 -3.98 4.83
CA LEU A 246 29.35 -3.61 5.77
C LEU A 246 28.38 -2.65 5.10
N ASN A 247 27.10 -3.02 5.08
CA ASN A 247 26.01 -2.14 4.69
C ASN A 247 25.27 -1.72 5.96
N PHE A 248 25.11 -0.42 6.16
CA PHE A 248 24.36 0.08 7.30
C PHE A 248 23.52 1.30 6.91
N VAL A 249 22.39 1.44 7.58
CA VAL A 249 21.50 2.59 7.41
C VAL A 249 21.36 3.29 8.75
N MET A 250 21.51 4.59 8.73
CA MET A 250 21.37 5.45 9.91
C MET A 250 20.46 6.64 9.60
N GLU A 251 19.98 7.32 10.62
CA GLU A 251 19.38 8.64 10.42
C GLU A 251 20.45 9.62 9.93
N GLU A 252 20.05 10.50 9.02
CA GLU A 252 20.98 11.44 8.38
C GLU A 252 21.58 12.38 9.43
N SER A 253 22.88 12.24 9.63
CA SER A 253 23.67 13.05 10.56
C SER A 253 25.13 13.07 10.09
N ALA A 254 25.58 14.22 9.59
CA ALA A 254 26.96 14.41 9.19
C ALA A 254 27.93 14.25 10.38
N GLU A 255 27.51 14.68 11.59
CA GLU A 255 28.29 14.58 12.81
C GLU A 255 28.51 13.12 13.21
N ASP A 256 27.47 12.27 13.12
CA ASP A 256 27.57 10.87 13.47
C ASP A 256 28.40 10.06 12.46
N LEU A 257 28.33 10.43 11.19
CA LEU A 257 29.22 9.83 10.18
C LEU A 257 30.69 10.11 10.47
N GLU A 258 31.02 11.33 10.88
CA GLU A 258 32.40 11.68 11.25
C GLU A 258 32.85 10.99 12.53
N LYS A 259 31.97 10.79 13.52
CA LYS A 259 32.26 9.95 14.71
C LYS A 259 32.58 8.51 14.32
N ILE A 260 31.81 7.94 13.39
CA ILE A 260 32.04 6.58 12.88
C ILE A 260 33.41 6.49 12.19
N LYS A 261 33.72 7.42 11.28
CA LYS A 261 35.02 7.47 10.58
C LYS A 261 36.19 7.64 11.52
N ALA A 262 36.05 8.44 12.58
CA ALA A 262 37.10 8.66 13.58
C ALA A 262 37.33 7.42 14.47
N ALA A 263 36.27 6.75 14.89
CA ALA A 263 36.36 5.55 15.73
C ALA A 263 36.79 4.30 14.93
N PHE A 264 36.33 4.20 13.67
CA PHE A 264 36.58 3.09 12.76
C PHE A 264 37.01 3.67 11.40
N PRO A 265 38.27 3.93 11.15
CA PRO A 265 38.71 4.46 9.85
C PRO A 265 38.38 3.48 8.72
N PRO A 266 37.49 3.86 7.78
CA PRO A 266 37.18 3.00 6.66
C PRO A 266 38.25 3.08 5.59
N LYS A 267 38.59 1.94 4.95
CA LYS A 267 39.36 1.93 3.68
C LYS A 267 38.52 2.41 2.51
N PHE A 268 37.21 2.21 2.61
CA PHE A 268 36.21 2.65 1.64
C PHE A 268 34.89 2.89 2.35
N ILE A 269 34.25 3.98 2.02
CA ILE A 269 32.87 4.28 2.42
C ILE A 269 32.21 5.12 1.34
N GLU A 270 31.06 4.68 0.88
CA GLU A 270 30.23 5.44 -0.04
C GLU A 270 28.77 5.44 0.41
N GLN A 271 28.08 6.49 0.06
CA GLN A 271 26.64 6.57 0.19
C GLN A 271 25.99 5.89 -1.00
N VAL A 272 25.05 4.99 -0.77
CA VAL A 272 24.30 4.28 -1.81
C VAL A 272 22.82 4.61 -1.73
N GLU A 273 22.14 4.57 -2.86
CA GLU A 273 20.69 4.75 -2.91
C GLU A 273 19.99 3.69 -2.09
N ILE A 274 18.92 4.11 -1.43
CA ILE A 274 17.99 3.21 -0.73
C ILE A 274 16.80 3.03 -1.68
N ASP A 275 16.52 1.80 -2.08
CA ASP A 275 15.33 1.52 -2.87
C ASP A 275 14.06 1.64 -1.99
N ALA A 276 12.88 1.78 -2.62
CA ALA A 276 11.66 2.04 -1.88
C ALA A 276 11.21 0.87 -1.02
N ASP A 277 11.45 -0.38 -1.42
CA ASP A 277 11.17 -1.55 -0.58
C ASP A 277 12.00 -1.51 0.70
N GLU A 278 13.26 -1.12 0.58
CA GLU A 278 14.15 -0.95 1.72
C GLU A 278 13.72 0.25 2.57
N LEU A 279 13.36 1.40 1.95
CA LEU A 279 12.88 2.59 2.67
C LEU A 279 11.68 2.30 3.55
N VAL A 280 10.67 1.63 3.02
CA VAL A 280 9.48 1.29 3.79
C VAL A 280 9.79 0.22 4.85
N THR A 281 10.65 -0.74 4.54
CA THR A 281 11.12 -1.71 5.55
C THR A 281 11.82 -0.99 6.71
N LEU A 282 12.64 0.01 6.42
CA LEU A 282 13.33 0.83 7.42
C LEU A 282 12.35 1.67 8.24
N ALA A 283 11.36 2.31 7.59
CA ALA A 283 10.32 3.05 8.25
C ALA A 283 9.49 2.13 9.19
N MET A 284 9.17 0.90 8.74
CA MET A 284 8.50 -0.10 9.58
C MET A 284 9.35 -0.55 10.77
N ILE A 285 10.66 -0.73 10.58
CA ILE A 285 11.58 -1.09 11.67
C ILE A 285 11.63 0.05 12.70
N LYS A 286 11.72 1.30 12.25
CA LYS A 286 11.69 2.48 13.12
C LYS A 286 10.40 2.55 13.91
N ALA A 287 9.25 2.50 13.21
CA ALA A 287 7.94 2.56 13.83
C ALA A 287 7.70 1.44 14.88
N ARG A 288 8.25 0.24 14.66
CA ARG A 288 8.20 -0.84 15.66
C ARG A 288 9.01 -0.51 16.92
N LYS A 289 10.15 0.13 16.77
CA LYS A 289 10.98 0.54 17.93
C LYS A 289 10.26 1.61 18.74
N ASP A 290 9.63 2.59 18.08
CA ASP A 290 8.89 3.68 18.73
C ASP A 290 7.63 3.20 19.46
N LEU A 291 7.00 2.09 18.99
CA LEU A 291 5.85 1.46 19.65
C LEU A 291 6.22 0.59 20.88
N HIS A 292 7.50 0.33 21.12
CA HIS A 292 8.00 -0.48 22.23
C HIS A 292 8.74 0.35 23.31
N GLN A 293 8.88 1.65 23.07
CA GLN A 293 9.29 2.66 24.08
C GLN A 293 8.06 3.33 24.72
#